data_a95bf89c5550e66f9dfafe92494f935f
#
_entry.id   a95bf89c5550e66f9dfafe92494f935f
#
_cell.length_a   1.000
_cell.length_b   1.000
_cell.length_c   1.000
_cell.angle_alpha   90.00
_cell.angle_beta   90.00
_cell.angle_gamma   90.00
#
_symmetry.space_group_name_H-M   'P 1'
#
loop_
_entity.id
_entity.type
_entity.pdbx_description
1 polymer ?
#
loop_
_entity_poly.entity_id
_entity_poly.type
_entity_poly.pdbx_seq_one_letter_code
_entity_poly.pdbx_strand_id
1 'polypeptide(L)'
;MLILFSIVLSACCLIALTSQRYALAAVLLMGFIQDPFRKLVAGEPIFFIVTVGVVFGLLMLKTIQSIGFARSIAPFVNWVDYLYKPLTFFVVVLLIQFFHSLFRWGNVVIGLIGLLSYVAPFLAIIVGYYSVNNLSDVRKFMKVYVSFGLLVAGTVALSFSGFELSVFREVGAGLKIYDQGTILRSFSGIMRTGEIAAWHIATTACLLIVLYTTSTRKHSLLLIASLMVLLLLAIAFTGRRKMLMLVSVFGLCYLFGFFYFRKTLSAVSVFSAGLFVFMAWLAVEYFFPGGYSSDVQNYLARGASVYSDASDRFVELGLKPIQWAYSRVGLFGGGLGIGSQGAHLFQVSSIAGGSSEGGLGKVMVELGLPGLFAIVWLMYAISKYILSCIKLASQPFVSSALMAAVLGFAAFLLVNLLTFTVASQIYGDMFILIILGLVSGFVFALPNLVVNEIKQHSLAQHERSDF
;
A
#
# COMPACT_ATOMS: atom_id res chain seq x y z
N MET A 1 -19.30 23.34 1.86
CA MET A 1 -18.31 22.25 1.73
C MET A 1 -17.69 22.17 0.35
N LEU A 2 -18.45 22.17 -0.75
CA LEU A 2 -17.89 22.10 -2.12
C LEU A 2 -16.91 23.22 -2.44
N ILE A 3 -17.22 24.48 -2.07
CA ILE A 3 -16.32 25.63 -2.29
C ILE A 3 -14.98 25.43 -1.57
N LEU A 4 -15.03 25.05 -0.29
CA LEU A 4 -13.81 24.78 0.48
C LEU A 4 -12.98 23.65 -0.15
N PHE A 5 -13.65 22.57 -0.56
CA PHE A 5 -12.96 21.47 -1.27
C PHE A 5 -12.32 21.94 -2.58
N SER A 6 -13.04 22.74 -3.39
CA SER A 6 -12.50 23.26 -4.64
C SER A 6 -11.28 24.17 -4.41
N ILE A 7 -11.27 24.97 -3.33
CA ILE A 7 -10.11 25.78 -2.95
C ILE A 7 -8.93 24.89 -2.60
N VAL A 8 -9.14 23.86 -1.76
CA VAL A 8 -8.07 22.93 -1.37
C VAL A 8 -7.55 22.13 -2.56
N LEU A 9 -8.44 21.64 -3.43
CA LEU A 9 -8.06 20.93 -4.65
C LEU A 9 -7.23 21.84 -5.57
N SER A 10 -7.68 23.07 -5.80
CA SER A 10 -6.95 24.04 -6.63
C SER A 10 -5.58 24.37 -6.06
N ALA A 11 -5.47 24.54 -4.73
CA ALA A 11 -4.20 24.75 -4.06
C ALA A 11 -3.27 23.54 -4.22
N CYS A 12 -3.77 22.31 -4.03
CA CYS A 12 -2.99 21.10 -4.24
C CYS A 12 -2.53 20.95 -5.70
N CYS A 13 -3.38 21.26 -6.68
CA CYS A 13 -3.04 21.27 -8.10
C CYS A 13 -1.94 22.31 -8.40
N LEU A 14 -2.06 23.52 -7.86
CA LEU A 14 -1.06 24.56 -8.02
C LEU A 14 0.28 24.16 -7.41
N ILE A 15 0.29 23.59 -6.21
CA ILE A 15 1.50 23.09 -5.56
C ILE A 15 2.13 21.96 -6.38
N ALA A 16 1.33 21.03 -6.91
CA ALA A 16 1.82 19.94 -7.75
C ALA A 16 2.51 20.46 -9.02
N LEU A 17 2.01 21.57 -9.60
CA LEU A 17 2.58 22.19 -10.79
C LEU A 17 3.79 23.11 -10.51
N THR A 18 3.82 23.79 -9.37
CA THR A 18 4.83 24.83 -9.09
C THR A 18 5.99 24.31 -8.25
N SER A 19 5.75 23.47 -7.24
CA SER A 19 6.75 23.08 -6.26
C SER A 19 7.05 21.58 -6.28
N GLN A 20 8.23 21.20 -6.75
CA GLN A 20 8.66 19.80 -6.70
C GLN A 20 8.86 19.30 -5.24
N ARG A 21 9.24 20.22 -4.33
CA ARG A 21 9.49 19.88 -2.91
C ARG A 21 8.23 19.49 -2.15
N TYR A 22 7.09 20.16 -2.43
CA TYR A 22 5.85 19.98 -1.68
C TYR A 22 4.80 19.18 -2.46
N ALA A 23 5.08 18.82 -3.71
CA ALA A 23 4.13 18.13 -4.58
C ALA A 23 3.67 16.80 -4.02
N LEU A 24 4.58 15.97 -3.49
CA LEU A 24 4.22 14.69 -2.85
C LEU A 24 3.35 14.91 -1.60
N ALA A 25 3.63 15.95 -0.82
CA ALA A 25 2.80 16.29 0.34
C ALA A 25 1.39 16.73 -0.09
N ALA A 26 1.25 17.46 -1.21
CA ALA A 26 -0.05 17.84 -1.77
C ALA A 26 -0.84 16.60 -2.25
N VAL A 27 -0.19 15.61 -2.87
CA VAL A 27 -0.83 14.33 -3.24
C VAL A 27 -1.29 13.58 -2.00
N LEU A 28 -0.45 13.49 -0.96
CA LEU A 28 -0.83 12.86 0.31
C LEU A 28 -2.00 13.57 0.97
N LEU A 29 -1.92 14.91 1.09
CA LEU A 29 -3.01 15.71 1.65
C LEU A 29 -4.32 15.43 0.90
N MET A 30 -4.32 15.51 -0.44
CA MET A 30 -5.53 15.27 -1.24
C MET A 30 -6.07 13.87 -1.02
N GLY A 31 -5.20 12.84 -0.99
CA GLY A 31 -5.60 11.46 -0.76
C GLY A 31 -6.29 11.23 0.60
N PHE A 32 -5.80 11.88 1.66
CA PHE A 32 -6.40 11.74 2.99
C PHE A 32 -7.66 12.59 3.22
N ILE A 33 -7.80 13.74 2.54
CA ILE A 33 -8.95 14.62 2.75
C ILE A 33 -10.13 14.37 1.79
N GLN A 34 -9.94 13.67 0.67
CA GLN A 34 -11.01 13.39 -0.29
C GLN A 34 -12.18 12.65 0.34
N ASP A 35 -11.92 11.67 1.21
CA ASP A 35 -12.95 10.87 1.86
C ASP A 35 -13.76 11.65 2.91
N PRO A 36 -13.14 12.43 3.84
CA PRO A 36 -13.86 13.35 4.72
C PRO A 36 -14.79 14.30 3.98
N PHE A 37 -14.31 14.94 2.92
CA PHE A 37 -15.16 15.84 2.13
C PHE A 37 -16.32 15.13 1.46
N ARG A 38 -16.08 13.93 0.92
CA ARG A 38 -17.13 13.09 0.34
C ARG A 38 -18.25 12.79 1.33
N LYS A 39 -17.89 12.42 2.57
CA LYS A 39 -18.86 12.11 3.63
C LYS A 39 -19.71 13.30 4.07
N LEU A 40 -19.16 14.52 3.95
CA LEU A 40 -19.82 15.76 4.35
C LEU A 40 -20.72 16.37 3.26
N VAL A 41 -20.64 15.86 2.02
CA VAL A 41 -21.48 16.32 0.90
C VAL A 41 -22.66 15.38 0.71
N ALA A 42 -23.84 15.98 0.54
CA ALA A 42 -25.07 15.21 0.30
C ALA A 42 -24.94 14.36 -0.98
N GLY A 43 -25.43 13.10 -0.94
CA GLY A 43 -25.33 12.16 -2.04
C GLY A 43 -23.97 11.49 -2.21
N GLU A 44 -22.97 11.83 -1.39
CA GLU A 44 -21.65 11.16 -1.33
C GLU A 44 -21.00 10.96 -2.71
N PRO A 45 -20.79 12.03 -3.49
CA PRO A 45 -20.43 11.92 -4.89
C PRO A 45 -19.11 11.16 -5.10
N ILE A 46 -19.10 10.26 -6.08
CA ILE A 46 -17.95 9.37 -6.36
C ILE A 46 -16.76 10.14 -6.90
N PHE A 47 -16.96 11.29 -7.57
CA PHE A 47 -15.87 12.05 -8.17
C PHE A 47 -14.78 12.51 -7.17
N PHE A 48 -15.12 12.62 -5.87
CA PHE A 48 -14.09 12.92 -4.86
C PHE A 48 -12.96 11.92 -4.83
N ILE A 49 -13.23 10.63 -5.08
CA ILE A 49 -12.21 9.57 -5.06
C ILE A 49 -11.18 9.73 -6.19
N VAL A 50 -11.55 10.40 -7.27
CA VAL A 50 -10.69 10.61 -8.44
C VAL A 50 -9.77 11.82 -8.27
N THR A 51 -10.05 12.70 -7.31
CA THR A 51 -9.31 13.97 -7.18
C THR A 51 -7.84 13.80 -6.81
N VAL A 52 -7.49 12.79 -6.02
CA VAL A 52 -6.08 12.45 -5.78
C VAL A 52 -5.37 12.06 -7.08
N GLY A 53 -6.06 11.36 -7.99
CA GLY A 53 -5.55 11.01 -9.31
C GLY A 53 -5.29 12.25 -10.18
N VAL A 54 -6.14 13.30 -10.07
CA VAL A 54 -5.94 14.57 -10.79
C VAL A 54 -4.67 15.27 -10.29
N VAL A 55 -4.51 15.45 -8.98
CA VAL A 55 -3.31 16.08 -8.39
C VAL A 55 -2.05 15.28 -8.73
N PHE A 56 -2.13 13.95 -8.63
CA PHE A 56 -1.03 13.06 -9.00
C PHE A 56 -0.71 13.14 -10.51
N GLY A 57 -1.71 13.18 -11.38
CA GLY A 57 -1.54 13.32 -12.82
C GLY A 57 -0.80 14.61 -13.19
N LEU A 58 -1.11 15.74 -12.55
CA LEU A 58 -0.39 17.00 -12.73
C LEU A 58 1.07 16.90 -12.27
N LEU A 59 1.33 16.27 -11.12
CA LEU A 59 2.69 15.99 -10.66
C LEU A 59 3.46 15.11 -11.65
N MET A 60 2.81 14.07 -12.18
CA MET A 60 3.40 13.17 -13.18
C MET A 60 3.75 13.93 -14.46
N LEU A 61 2.84 14.75 -14.99
CA LEU A 61 3.09 15.58 -16.17
C LEU A 61 4.27 16.50 -15.95
N LYS A 62 4.33 17.20 -14.81
CA LYS A 62 5.47 18.05 -14.44
C LYS A 62 6.77 17.24 -14.38
N THR A 63 6.74 16.06 -13.77
CA THR A 63 7.92 15.20 -13.67
C THR A 63 8.42 14.80 -15.06
N ILE A 64 7.53 14.37 -15.96
CA ILE A 64 7.89 14.03 -17.35
C ILE A 64 8.44 15.25 -18.09
N GLN A 65 7.82 16.42 -17.93
CA GLN A 65 8.29 17.66 -18.58
C GLN A 65 9.70 18.05 -18.11
N SER A 66 9.98 17.90 -16.80
CA SER A 66 11.29 18.29 -16.23
C SER A 66 12.43 17.35 -16.64
N ILE A 67 12.14 16.06 -16.84
CA ILE A 67 13.14 15.02 -17.09
C ILE A 67 13.24 14.67 -18.57
N GLY A 68 12.16 14.85 -19.31
CA GLY A 68 11.96 14.38 -20.68
C GLY A 68 11.42 12.97 -20.72
N PHE A 69 10.56 12.70 -21.71
CA PHE A 69 9.85 11.43 -21.86
C PHE A 69 10.79 10.21 -21.94
N ALA A 70 11.86 10.30 -22.71
CA ALA A 70 12.83 9.20 -22.87
C ALA A 70 13.51 8.81 -21.54
N ARG A 71 13.83 9.81 -20.71
CA ARG A 71 14.44 9.55 -19.39
C ARG A 71 13.42 9.05 -18.36
N SER A 72 12.15 9.42 -18.48
CA SER A 72 11.13 8.95 -17.53
C SER A 72 10.96 7.45 -17.53
N ILE A 73 11.26 6.78 -18.65
CA ILE A 73 11.20 5.32 -18.80
C ILE A 73 12.49 4.64 -18.30
N ALA A 74 13.58 5.40 -18.08
CA ALA A 74 14.88 4.87 -17.68
C ALA A 74 14.84 3.94 -16.44
N PRO A 75 14.01 4.17 -15.40
CA PRO A 75 13.89 3.24 -14.28
C PRO A 75 13.51 1.82 -14.69
N PHE A 76 12.78 1.66 -15.80
CA PHE A 76 12.33 0.35 -16.28
C PHE A 76 13.28 -0.29 -17.30
N VAL A 77 14.08 0.52 -17.99
CA VAL A 77 14.90 0.07 -19.13
C VAL A 77 16.36 -0.14 -18.71
N ASN A 78 16.95 0.80 -17.96
CA ASN A 78 18.38 0.83 -17.71
C ASN A 78 18.83 -0.03 -16.54
N TRP A 79 17.93 -0.44 -15.66
CA TRP A 79 18.32 -1.09 -14.42
C TRP A 79 18.31 -2.61 -14.49
N VAL A 80 17.52 -3.20 -15.41
CA VAL A 80 17.35 -4.64 -15.39
C VAL A 80 16.87 -5.15 -16.75
N ASP A 81 17.75 -5.70 -17.54
CA ASP A 81 17.42 -6.32 -18.85
C ASP A 81 16.27 -7.34 -18.74
N TYR A 82 16.16 -8.03 -17.61
CA TYR A 82 15.14 -9.02 -17.38
C TYR A 82 13.75 -8.45 -16.96
N LEU A 83 13.66 -7.16 -16.56
CA LEU A 83 12.37 -6.53 -16.23
C LEU A 83 11.64 -6.04 -17.49
N TYR A 84 12.37 -5.62 -18.51
CA TYR A 84 11.79 -5.09 -19.75
C TYR A 84 10.86 -6.08 -20.43
N LYS A 85 11.27 -7.35 -20.57
CA LYS A 85 10.48 -8.38 -21.26
C LYS A 85 9.13 -8.65 -20.57
N PRO A 86 9.06 -8.95 -19.24
CA PRO A 86 7.79 -9.18 -18.58
C PRO A 86 6.92 -7.91 -18.54
N LEU A 87 7.51 -6.72 -18.42
CA LEU A 87 6.76 -5.47 -18.46
C LEU A 87 6.13 -5.23 -19.84
N THR A 88 6.90 -5.42 -20.92
CA THR A 88 6.39 -5.28 -22.30
C THR A 88 5.26 -6.27 -22.55
N PHE A 89 5.44 -7.54 -22.16
CA PHE A 89 4.41 -8.56 -22.29
C PHE A 89 3.14 -8.19 -21.50
N PHE A 90 3.30 -7.70 -20.28
CA PHE A 90 2.19 -7.24 -19.46
C PHE A 90 1.43 -6.07 -20.10
N VAL A 91 2.15 -5.07 -20.64
CA VAL A 91 1.54 -3.94 -21.36
C VAL A 91 0.76 -4.40 -22.59
N VAL A 92 1.31 -5.34 -23.37
CA VAL A 92 0.62 -5.91 -24.54
C VAL A 92 -0.67 -6.61 -24.10
N VAL A 93 -0.64 -7.42 -23.05
CA VAL A 93 -1.83 -8.08 -22.50
C VAL A 93 -2.86 -7.04 -22.04
N LEU A 94 -2.43 -5.97 -21.35
CA LEU A 94 -3.33 -4.88 -20.91
C LEU A 94 -4.02 -4.22 -22.11
N LEU A 95 -3.29 -3.90 -23.16
CA LEU A 95 -3.86 -3.28 -24.37
C LEU A 95 -4.87 -4.21 -25.06
N ILE A 96 -4.54 -5.49 -25.24
CA ILE A 96 -5.47 -6.47 -25.80
C ILE A 96 -6.75 -6.55 -24.97
N GLN A 97 -6.63 -6.61 -23.63
CA GLN A 97 -7.77 -6.72 -22.74
C GLN A 97 -8.56 -5.42 -22.62
N PHE A 98 -7.95 -4.27 -22.84
CA PHE A 98 -8.64 -2.99 -22.94
C PHE A 98 -9.57 -2.98 -24.18
N PHE A 99 -9.05 -3.34 -25.34
CA PHE A 99 -9.86 -3.45 -26.56
C PHE A 99 -10.92 -4.54 -26.45
N HIS A 100 -10.58 -5.70 -25.86
CA HIS A 100 -11.55 -6.76 -25.60
C HIS A 100 -12.71 -6.26 -24.73
N SER A 101 -12.42 -5.51 -23.66
CA SER A 101 -13.43 -4.90 -22.80
C SER A 101 -14.33 -3.94 -23.59
N LEU A 102 -13.72 -3.09 -24.43
CA LEU A 102 -14.44 -2.12 -25.25
C LEU A 102 -15.42 -2.80 -26.23
N PHE A 103 -14.95 -3.80 -26.97
CA PHE A 103 -15.80 -4.52 -27.94
C PHE A 103 -16.86 -5.39 -27.29
N ARG A 104 -16.58 -6.00 -26.16
CA ARG A 104 -17.49 -6.91 -25.48
C ARG A 104 -18.61 -6.18 -24.71
N TRP A 105 -18.29 -5.08 -24.06
CA TRP A 105 -19.20 -4.39 -23.15
C TRP A 105 -19.74 -3.07 -23.72
N GLY A 106 -19.17 -2.55 -24.79
CA GLY A 106 -19.58 -1.30 -25.40
C GLY A 106 -19.39 -0.07 -24.49
N ASN A 107 -18.66 -0.20 -23.38
CA ASN A 107 -18.50 0.86 -22.38
C ASN A 107 -17.03 1.16 -22.11
N VAL A 108 -16.56 2.28 -22.69
CA VAL A 108 -15.18 2.75 -22.56
C VAL A 108 -14.79 3.02 -21.11
N VAL A 109 -15.74 3.49 -20.27
CA VAL A 109 -15.45 3.89 -18.88
C VAL A 109 -15.01 2.70 -18.04
N ILE A 110 -15.62 1.52 -18.24
CA ILE A 110 -15.24 0.28 -17.53
C ILE A 110 -13.80 -0.08 -17.89
N GLY A 111 -13.46 -0.11 -19.18
CA GLY A 111 -12.11 -0.38 -19.66
C GLY A 111 -11.07 0.60 -19.11
N LEU A 112 -11.41 1.90 -19.05
CA LEU A 112 -10.54 2.94 -18.50
C LEU A 112 -10.34 2.79 -17.00
N ILE A 113 -11.36 2.48 -16.21
CA ILE A 113 -11.24 2.21 -14.77
C ILE A 113 -10.29 1.02 -14.55
N GLY A 114 -10.46 -0.05 -15.33
CA GLY A 114 -9.57 -1.20 -15.28
C GLY A 114 -8.15 -0.83 -15.67
N LEU A 115 -7.96 -0.13 -16.79
CA LEU A 115 -6.63 0.30 -17.25
C LEU A 115 -5.92 1.16 -16.20
N LEU A 116 -6.60 2.16 -15.64
CA LEU A 116 -6.05 3.02 -14.60
C LEU A 116 -5.62 2.24 -13.36
N SER A 117 -6.38 1.22 -12.94
CA SER A 117 -6.03 0.41 -11.77
C SER A 117 -4.72 -0.38 -11.95
N TYR A 118 -4.37 -0.75 -13.17
CA TYR A 118 -3.10 -1.43 -13.47
C TYR A 118 -1.96 -0.47 -13.83
N VAL A 119 -2.24 0.67 -14.46
CA VAL A 119 -1.22 1.61 -14.95
C VAL A 119 -0.79 2.61 -13.87
N ALA A 120 -1.70 3.04 -12.99
CA ALA A 120 -1.41 4.05 -11.97
C ALA A 120 -0.19 3.72 -11.08
N PRO A 121 0.01 2.47 -10.60
CA PRO A 121 1.21 2.13 -9.84
C PRO A 121 2.50 2.33 -10.63
N PHE A 122 2.52 1.99 -11.93
CA PHE A 122 3.71 2.18 -12.78
C PHE A 122 4.05 3.65 -12.99
N LEU A 123 3.04 4.50 -13.20
CA LEU A 123 3.23 5.94 -13.28
C LEU A 123 3.78 6.49 -11.95
N ALA A 124 3.29 5.97 -10.83
CA ALA A 124 3.75 6.37 -9.51
C ALA A 124 5.19 5.89 -9.21
N ILE A 125 5.64 4.77 -9.78
CA ILE A 125 7.06 4.35 -9.74
C ILE A 125 7.96 5.44 -10.32
N ILE A 126 7.59 6.02 -11.46
CA ILE A 126 8.38 7.08 -12.10
C ILE A 126 8.52 8.28 -11.16
N VAL A 127 7.39 8.76 -10.63
CA VAL A 127 7.39 9.91 -9.71
C VAL A 127 8.20 9.58 -8.45
N GLY A 128 8.01 8.41 -7.86
CA GLY A 128 8.74 7.96 -6.68
C GLY A 128 10.25 7.92 -6.92
N TYR A 129 10.67 7.34 -8.03
CA TYR A 129 12.09 7.24 -8.41
C TYR A 129 12.77 8.60 -8.49
N TYR A 130 12.18 9.54 -9.20
CA TYR A 130 12.75 10.88 -9.40
C TYR A 130 12.54 11.84 -8.21
N SER A 131 11.75 11.43 -7.22
CA SER A 131 11.56 12.22 -5.99
C SER A 131 12.62 11.97 -4.92
N VAL A 132 13.50 10.98 -5.11
CA VAL A 132 14.50 10.57 -4.12
C VAL A 132 15.89 10.98 -4.58
N ASN A 133 16.42 12.06 -4.01
CA ASN A 133 17.81 12.48 -4.21
C ASN A 133 18.70 12.04 -3.03
N ASN A 134 18.12 11.85 -1.86
CA ASN A 134 18.79 11.46 -0.64
C ASN A 134 17.82 10.78 0.34
N LEU A 135 18.37 10.12 1.36
CA LEU A 135 17.56 9.43 2.38
C LEU A 135 16.66 10.38 3.20
N SER A 136 17.02 11.68 3.28
CA SER A 136 16.19 12.69 3.95
C SER A 136 14.85 12.90 3.24
N ASP A 137 14.80 12.79 1.92
CA ASP A 137 13.56 12.97 1.15
C ASP A 137 12.59 11.82 1.44
N VAL A 138 13.11 10.60 1.49
CA VAL A 138 12.33 9.42 1.88
C VAL A 138 11.79 9.56 3.31
N ARG A 139 12.63 10.03 4.25
CA ARG A 139 12.20 10.28 5.64
C ARG A 139 11.13 11.36 5.73
N LYS A 140 11.21 12.43 4.91
CA LYS A 140 10.17 13.48 4.87
C LYS A 140 8.83 12.90 4.43
N PHE A 141 8.84 12.11 3.35
CA PHE A 141 7.64 11.41 2.88
C PHE A 141 7.04 10.54 3.99
N MET A 142 7.86 9.68 4.63
CA MET A 142 7.38 8.82 5.71
C MET A 142 6.81 9.61 6.89
N LYS A 143 7.45 10.72 7.29
CA LYS A 143 6.95 11.59 8.38
C LYS A 143 5.56 12.14 8.06
N VAL A 144 5.39 12.70 6.87
CA VAL A 144 4.09 13.26 6.44
C VAL A 144 3.03 12.17 6.41
N TYR A 145 3.35 11.01 5.81
CA TYR A 145 2.42 9.89 5.72
C TYR A 145 2.03 9.36 7.11
N VAL A 146 3.00 9.13 7.99
CA VAL A 146 2.78 8.65 9.37
C VAL A 146 1.92 9.64 10.16
N SER A 147 2.12 10.95 9.99
CA SER A 147 1.28 11.95 10.67
C SER A 147 -0.19 11.86 10.25
N PHE A 148 -0.47 11.72 8.96
CA PHE A 148 -1.84 11.50 8.49
C PHE A 148 -2.41 10.15 8.92
N GLY A 149 -1.61 9.09 8.88
CA GLY A 149 -2.06 7.77 9.29
C GLY A 149 -2.36 7.68 10.79
N LEU A 150 -1.60 8.38 11.64
CA LEU A 150 -1.92 8.52 13.06
C LEU A 150 -3.24 9.29 13.27
N LEU A 151 -3.51 10.32 12.46
CA LEU A 151 -4.80 11.01 12.48
C LEU A 151 -5.94 10.04 12.12
N VAL A 152 -5.77 9.20 11.07
CA VAL A 152 -6.76 8.18 10.72
C VAL A 152 -6.99 7.22 11.88
N ALA A 153 -5.92 6.71 12.51
CA ALA A 153 -6.02 5.81 13.67
C ALA A 153 -6.77 6.45 14.85
N GLY A 154 -6.44 7.70 15.17
CA GLY A 154 -7.12 8.47 16.21
C GLY A 154 -8.62 8.64 15.93
N THR A 155 -8.99 8.92 14.67
CA THR A 155 -10.41 9.07 14.29
C THR A 155 -11.17 7.75 14.31
N VAL A 156 -10.53 6.61 14.01
CA VAL A 156 -11.12 5.27 14.19
C VAL A 156 -11.36 4.99 15.67
N ALA A 157 -10.38 5.28 16.54
CA ALA A 157 -10.53 5.10 17.98
C ALA A 157 -11.65 5.99 18.55
N LEU A 158 -11.75 7.25 18.14
CA LEU A 158 -12.86 8.14 18.53
C LEU A 158 -14.22 7.61 18.07
N SER A 159 -14.31 7.15 16.81
CA SER A 159 -15.55 6.57 16.29
C SER A 159 -15.96 5.31 17.05
N PHE A 160 -14.99 4.47 17.42
CA PHE A 160 -15.22 3.28 18.26
C PHE A 160 -15.69 3.66 19.67
N SER A 161 -15.16 4.74 20.26
CA SER A 161 -15.55 5.26 21.60
C SER A 161 -16.92 5.92 21.62
N GLY A 162 -17.69 5.88 20.54
CA GLY A 162 -19.06 6.39 20.48
C GLY A 162 -19.20 7.87 20.07
N PHE A 163 -18.12 8.51 19.57
CA PHE A 163 -18.25 9.86 19.00
C PHE A 163 -18.93 9.79 17.64
N GLU A 164 -20.16 10.31 17.55
CA GLU A 164 -20.97 10.33 16.33
C GLU A 164 -20.82 11.66 15.58
N LEU A 165 -19.73 11.78 14.81
CA LEU A 165 -19.56 12.89 13.88
C LEU A 165 -19.99 12.45 12.47
N SER A 166 -20.58 13.37 11.70
CA SER A 166 -21.00 13.10 10.31
C SER A 166 -19.83 12.62 9.43
N VAL A 167 -18.59 13.07 9.72
CA VAL A 167 -17.37 12.66 9.04
C VAL A 167 -16.94 11.21 9.36
N PHE A 168 -17.47 10.61 10.43
CA PHE A 168 -17.17 9.21 10.81
C PHE A 168 -18.20 8.22 10.23
N ARG A 169 -19.26 8.71 9.58
CA ARG A 169 -20.22 7.85 8.91
C ARG A 169 -19.53 7.05 7.80
N GLU A 170 -19.79 5.78 7.75
CA GLU A 170 -19.27 4.91 6.70
C GLU A 170 -20.05 5.07 5.40
N VAL A 171 -19.38 4.92 4.28
CA VAL A 171 -19.92 5.11 2.94
C VAL A 171 -19.89 3.80 2.18
N GLY A 172 -21.04 3.36 1.65
CA GLY A 172 -21.14 2.20 0.79
C GLY A 172 -21.31 0.86 1.51
N ALA A 173 -21.08 -0.24 0.80
CA ALA A 173 -21.20 -1.60 1.31
C ALA A 173 -20.04 -1.98 2.24
N GLY A 174 -20.29 -2.84 3.24
CA GLY A 174 -19.23 -3.31 4.15
C GLY A 174 -19.29 -2.71 5.55
N LEU A 175 -20.37 -2.02 5.87
CA LEU A 175 -20.69 -1.49 7.21
C LEU A 175 -20.77 -2.58 8.28
N LYS A 176 -21.30 -3.74 7.90
CA LYS A 176 -21.52 -4.89 8.76
C LYS A 176 -20.59 -6.02 8.35
N ILE A 177 -19.94 -6.61 9.32
CA ILE A 177 -19.07 -7.77 9.16
C ILE A 177 -19.79 -8.94 9.82
N TYR A 178 -20.11 -9.95 9.04
CA TYR A 178 -20.69 -11.20 9.54
C TYR A 178 -19.58 -12.16 9.92
N ASP A 179 -19.52 -12.57 11.18
CA ASP A 179 -18.51 -13.50 11.69
C ASP A 179 -19.11 -14.44 12.71
N GLN A 180 -19.14 -15.75 12.38
CA GLN A 180 -19.56 -16.84 13.28
C GLN A 180 -20.85 -16.53 14.09
N GLY A 181 -21.87 -15.97 13.43
CA GLY A 181 -23.16 -15.66 14.07
C GLY A 181 -23.22 -14.28 14.74
N THR A 182 -22.13 -13.52 14.80
CA THR A 182 -22.11 -12.14 15.28
C THR A 182 -22.06 -11.15 14.13
N ILE A 183 -22.67 -9.97 14.33
CA ILE A 183 -22.61 -8.86 13.38
C ILE A 183 -21.79 -7.76 14.03
N LEU A 184 -20.60 -7.51 13.48
CA LEU A 184 -19.73 -6.44 13.94
C LEU A 184 -19.85 -5.24 13.00
N ARG A 185 -19.80 -4.03 13.58
CA ARG A 185 -19.70 -2.78 12.82
C ARG A 185 -18.24 -2.56 12.37
N SER A 186 -18.05 -2.08 11.14
CA SER A 186 -16.74 -1.70 10.65
C SER A 186 -16.50 -0.22 10.89
N PHE A 187 -15.51 0.16 11.70
CA PHE A 187 -15.21 1.58 11.97
C PHE A 187 -14.18 2.10 10.96
N SER A 188 -14.49 3.20 10.31
CA SER A 188 -13.65 3.79 9.26
C SER A 188 -13.02 5.13 9.64
N GLY A 189 -13.43 5.73 10.77
CA GLY A 189 -13.00 7.09 11.12
C GLY A 189 -13.29 8.08 9.97
N ILE A 190 -12.31 8.85 9.57
CA ILE A 190 -12.43 9.79 8.45
C ILE A 190 -12.38 9.12 7.06
N MET A 191 -11.86 7.91 6.94
CA MET A 191 -11.81 7.20 5.64
C MET A 191 -13.19 6.66 5.26
N ARG A 192 -13.46 6.48 3.96
CA ARG A 192 -14.78 6.07 3.47
C ARG A 192 -15.19 4.67 3.91
N THR A 193 -14.25 3.74 4.06
CA THR A 193 -14.50 2.37 4.51
C THR A 193 -13.48 1.92 5.54
N GLY A 194 -13.88 1.00 6.45
CA GLY A 194 -12.97 0.42 7.44
C GLY A 194 -11.80 -0.33 6.80
N GLU A 195 -11.96 -0.83 5.58
CA GLU A 195 -10.90 -1.56 4.86
C GLU A 195 -9.77 -0.63 4.41
N ILE A 196 -10.12 0.55 3.89
CA ILE A 196 -9.16 1.57 3.50
C ILE A 196 -8.49 2.17 4.74
N ALA A 197 -9.27 2.46 5.79
CA ALA A 197 -8.72 2.93 7.06
C ALA A 197 -7.70 1.94 7.61
N ALA A 198 -8.05 0.65 7.69
CA ALA A 198 -7.17 -0.40 8.18
C ALA A 198 -5.86 -0.51 7.38
N TRP A 199 -5.92 -0.39 6.05
CA TRP A 199 -4.72 -0.43 5.20
C TRP A 199 -3.81 0.78 5.47
N HIS A 200 -4.37 2.00 5.56
CA HIS A 200 -3.58 3.19 5.87
C HIS A 200 -2.95 3.12 7.27
N ILE A 201 -3.68 2.60 8.26
CA ILE A 201 -3.16 2.41 9.62
C ILE A 201 -2.05 1.34 9.62
N ALA A 202 -2.24 0.21 8.94
CA ALA A 202 -1.23 -0.84 8.81
C ALA A 202 0.03 -0.35 8.09
N THR A 203 -0.14 0.40 6.99
CA THR A 203 0.97 1.05 6.29
C THR A 203 1.70 2.05 7.20
N THR A 204 0.96 2.79 8.03
CA THR A 204 1.53 3.71 9.01
C THR A 204 2.38 2.97 10.03
N ALA A 205 1.93 1.82 10.53
CA ALA A 205 2.70 0.97 11.45
C ALA A 205 4.00 0.49 10.80
N CYS A 206 3.94 0.00 9.56
CA CYS A 206 5.12 -0.43 8.80
C CYS A 206 6.12 0.73 8.59
N LEU A 207 5.64 1.88 8.11
CA LEU A 207 6.49 3.05 7.85
C LEU A 207 7.03 3.70 9.12
N LEU A 208 6.31 3.62 10.25
CA LEU A 208 6.78 4.09 11.55
C LEU A 208 8.02 3.29 12.01
N ILE A 209 8.01 1.96 11.83
CA ILE A 209 9.15 1.08 12.13
C ILE A 209 10.34 1.46 11.23
N VAL A 210 10.13 1.64 9.93
CA VAL A 210 11.21 2.05 8.99
C VAL A 210 11.73 3.44 9.34
N LEU A 211 10.86 4.38 9.66
CA LEU A 211 11.23 5.74 10.06
C LEU A 211 12.08 5.73 11.33
N TYR A 212 11.70 4.94 12.33
CA TYR A 212 12.46 4.79 13.59
C TYR A 212 13.86 4.22 13.34
N THR A 213 13.97 3.15 12.56
CA THR A 213 15.26 2.48 12.28
C THR A 213 16.18 3.30 11.35
N THR A 214 15.61 4.15 10.51
CA THR A 214 16.38 5.06 9.64
C THR A 214 16.70 6.40 10.31
N SER A 215 16.09 6.73 11.44
CA SER A 215 16.26 8.04 12.10
C SER A 215 17.64 8.14 12.73
N THR A 216 18.26 9.33 12.62
CA THR A 216 19.49 9.67 13.33
C THR A 216 19.22 10.10 14.79
N ARG A 217 18.01 10.58 15.07
CA ARG A 217 17.57 10.91 16.44
C ARG A 217 16.95 9.69 17.08
N LYS A 218 17.46 9.31 18.24
CA LYS A 218 16.88 8.24 19.06
C LYS A 218 15.58 8.78 19.68
N HIS A 219 14.44 8.45 19.10
CA HIS A 219 13.16 8.64 19.76
C HIS A 219 13.01 7.66 20.92
N SER A 220 12.24 8.03 21.94
CA SER A 220 11.95 7.12 23.04
C SER A 220 11.31 5.83 22.51
N LEU A 221 11.89 4.68 22.84
CA LEU A 221 11.33 3.37 22.47
C LEU A 221 9.89 3.23 23.00
N LEU A 222 9.64 3.75 24.21
CA LEU A 222 8.32 3.74 24.81
C LEU A 222 7.28 4.49 23.97
N LEU A 223 7.65 5.66 23.43
CA LEU A 223 6.75 6.41 22.54
C LEU A 223 6.39 5.61 21.29
N ILE A 224 7.40 5.03 20.64
CA ILE A 224 7.15 4.21 19.42
C ILE A 224 6.30 3.00 19.77
N ALA A 225 6.56 2.36 20.90
CA ALA A 225 5.79 1.24 21.40
C ALA A 225 4.31 1.62 21.63
N SER A 226 4.06 2.74 22.32
CA SER A 226 2.71 3.22 22.56
C SER A 226 1.96 3.55 21.28
N LEU A 227 2.64 4.17 20.30
CA LEU A 227 2.05 4.44 18.98
C LEU A 227 1.72 3.14 18.22
N MET A 228 2.57 2.13 18.31
CA MET A 228 2.31 0.82 17.70
C MET A 228 1.10 0.13 18.31
N VAL A 229 0.96 0.16 19.66
CA VAL A 229 -0.24 -0.38 20.33
C VAL A 229 -1.49 0.34 19.85
N LEU A 230 -1.47 1.69 19.81
CA LEU A 230 -2.60 2.48 19.29
C LEU A 230 -2.96 2.07 17.87
N LEU A 231 -1.98 1.90 16.98
CA LEU A 231 -2.21 1.52 15.58
C LEU A 231 -2.80 0.11 15.47
N LEU A 232 -2.28 -0.87 16.24
CA LEU A 232 -2.79 -2.24 16.21
C LEU A 232 -4.23 -2.32 16.76
N LEU A 233 -4.55 -1.61 17.84
CA LEU A 233 -5.91 -1.51 18.37
C LEU A 233 -6.85 -0.83 17.37
N ALA A 234 -6.42 0.25 16.73
CA ALA A 234 -7.21 0.92 15.72
C ALA A 234 -7.50 -0.01 14.52
N ILE A 235 -6.53 -0.84 14.07
CA ILE A 235 -6.77 -1.87 13.05
C ILE A 235 -7.82 -2.88 13.53
N ALA A 236 -7.71 -3.37 14.78
CA ALA A 236 -8.68 -4.31 15.34
C ALA A 236 -10.11 -3.73 15.30
N PHE A 237 -10.29 -2.47 15.72
CA PHE A 237 -11.59 -1.79 15.73
C PHE A 237 -12.19 -1.57 14.32
N THR A 238 -11.39 -1.55 13.27
CA THR A 238 -11.93 -1.60 11.91
C THR A 238 -12.59 -2.95 11.58
N GLY A 239 -12.31 -4.00 12.35
CA GLY A 239 -12.72 -5.38 12.10
C GLY A 239 -12.03 -6.04 10.91
N ARG A 240 -10.95 -5.44 10.35
CA ARG A 240 -10.25 -5.90 9.16
C ARG A 240 -8.97 -6.67 9.51
N ARG A 241 -9.14 -7.88 10.04
CA ARG A 241 -8.06 -8.76 10.55
C ARG A 241 -6.92 -9.03 9.57
N LYS A 242 -7.16 -9.00 8.24
CA LYS A 242 -6.12 -9.16 7.21
C LYS A 242 -5.01 -8.10 7.35
N MET A 243 -5.32 -6.92 7.88
CA MET A 243 -4.35 -5.83 8.06
C MET A 243 -3.47 -6.02 9.30
N LEU A 244 -3.95 -6.73 10.33
CA LEU A 244 -3.10 -7.19 11.44
C LEU A 244 -2.05 -8.17 10.95
N MET A 245 -2.46 -9.12 10.08
CA MET A 245 -1.53 -10.05 9.45
C MET A 245 -0.49 -9.32 8.59
N LEU A 246 -0.89 -8.29 7.83
CA LEU A 246 0.04 -7.48 7.04
C LEU A 246 1.17 -6.90 7.92
N VAL A 247 0.83 -6.28 9.05
CA VAL A 247 1.83 -5.70 9.98
C VAL A 247 2.71 -6.78 10.59
N SER A 248 2.14 -7.92 10.99
CA SER A 248 2.88 -9.03 11.59
C SER A 248 3.89 -9.65 10.61
N VAL A 249 3.45 -9.95 9.38
CA VAL A 249 4.33 -10.51 8.34
C VAL A 249 5.40 -9.48 7.93
N PHE A 250 5.05 -8.18 7.87
CA PHE A 250 6.03 -7.13 7.65
C PHE A 250 7.12 -7.16 8.71
N GLY A 251 6.73 -7.18 9.99
CA GLY A 251 7.67 -7.23 11.11
C GLY A 251 8.63 -8.42 11.01
N LEU A 252 8.08 -9.61 10.75
CA LEU A 252 8.86 -10.84 10.57
C LEU A 252 9.84 -10.75 9.38
N CYS A 253 9.36 -10.32 8.21
CA CYS A 253 10.21 -10.17 7.02
C CYS A 253 11.32 -9.14 7.24
N TYR A 254 10.99 -8.02 7.87
CA TYR A 254 11.94 -6.94 8.15
C TYR A 254 13.02 -7.36 9.15
N LEU A 255 12.64 -8.01 10.26
CA LEU A 255 13.56 -8.53 11.26
C LEU A 255 14.45 -9.65 10.70
N PHE A 256 13.85 -10.60 9.97
CA PHE A 256 14.59 -11.68 9.32
C PHE A 256 15.59 -11.12 8.29
N GLY A 257 15.17 -10.11 7.50
CA GLY A 257 16.05 -9.43 6.55
C GLY A 257 17.28 -8.82 7.23
N PHE A 258 17.10 -8.11 8.35
CA PHE A 258 18.21 -7.58 9.13
C PHE A 258 19.12 -8.67 9.69
N PHE A 259 18.56 -9.70 10.29
CA PHE A 259 19.31 -10.81 10.86
C PHE A 259 20.15 -11.52 9.80
N TYR A 260 19.55 -11.81 8.64
CA TYR A 260 20.21 -12.56 7.59
C TYR A 260 21.33 -11.76 6.88
N PHE A 261 21.07 -10.50 6.56
CA PHE A 261 22.00 -9.71 5.73
C PHE A 261 23.05 -8.93 6.53
N ARG A 262 22.77 -8.50 7.74
CA ARG A 262 23.72 -7.69 8.54
C ARG A 262 24.30 -8.42 9.74
N LYS A 263 23.72 -9.50 10.21
CA LYS A 263 24.11 -10.24 11.45
C LYS A 263 24.29 -9.34 12.69
N THR A 264 23.83 -8.09 12.62
CA THR A 264 24.09 -7.01 13.59
C THR A 264 22.87 -6.66 14.41
N LEU A 265 21.76 -7.35 14.23
CA LEU A 265 20.69 -7.24 15.23
C LEU A 265 21.28 -7.78 16.53
N SER A 266 21.55 -6.86 17.44
CA SER A 266 21.76 -7.30 18.80
C SER A 266 20.53 -8.14 19.17
N ALA A 267 20.75 -9.28 19.82
CA ALA A 267 19.65 -10.12 20.32
C ALA A 267 18.61 -9.28 21.09
N VAL A 268 19.01 -8.13 21.61
CA VAL A 268 18.22 -7.09 22.24
C VAL A 268 17.12 -6.51 21.32
N SER A 269 17.40 -6.26 20.03
CA SER A 269 16.39 -5.70 19.12
C SER A 269 15.31 -6.71 18.71
N VAL A 270 15.69 -7.98 18.54
CA VAL A 270 14.73 -9.08 18.29
C VAL A 270 13.91 -9.37 19.55
N PHE A 271 14.61 -9.41 20.70
CA PHE A 271 13.97 -9.62 21.99
C PHE A 271 13.03 -8.47 22.35
N SER A 272 13.44 -7.20 22.11
CA SER A 272 12.58 -6.04 22.37
C SER A 272 11.36 -5.98 21.44
N ALA A 273 11.50 -6.38 20.17
CA ALA A 273 10.35 -6.47 19.25
C ALA A 273 9.39 -7.61 19.66
N GLY A 274 9.90 -8.78 20.01
CA GLY A 274 9.10 -9.91 20.52
C GLY A 274 8.46 -9.59 21.87
N LEU A 275 9.21 -8.98 22.79
CA LEU A 275 8.70 -8.49 24.07
C LEU A 275 7.61 -7.44 23.87
N PHE A 276 7.77 -6.56 22.89
CA PHE A 276 6.78 -5.55 22.55
C PHE A 276 5.47 -6.15 22.05
N VAL A 277 5.53 -7.12 21.14
CA VAL A 277 4.33 -7.84 20.67
C VAL A 277 3.67 -8.60 21.83
N PHE A 278 4.48 -9.24 22.68
CA PHE A 278 3.99 -9.93 23.85
C PHE A 278 3.40 -8.98 24.92
N MET A 279 4.04 -7.84 25.16
CA MET A 279 3.52 -6.81 26.09
C MET A 279 2.26 -6.13 25.55
N ALA A 280 2.17 -5.92 24.23
CA ALA A 280 0.96 -5.44 23.60
C ALA A 280 -0.20 -6.45 23.75
N TRP A 281 0.09 -7.74 23.59
CA TRP A 281 -0.88 -8.81 23.83
C TRP A 281 -1.28 -8.89 25.32
N LEU A 282 -0.32 -8.85 26.24
CA LEU A 282 -0.60 -8.83 27.69
C LEU A 282 -1.35 -7.56 28.11
N ALA A 283 -1.01 -6.40 27.56
CA ALA A 283 -1.73 -5.16 27.85
C ALA A 283 -3.19 -5.28 27.40
N VAL A 284 -3.42 -5.83 26.21
CA VAL A 284 -4.77 -6.11 25.74
C VAL A 284 -5.49 -7.04 26.70
N GLU A 285 -4.88 -8.12 27.15
CA GLU A 285 -5.49 -9.10 28.04
C GLU A 285 -5.65 -8.59 29.50
N TYR A 286 -4.72 -7.75 29.97
CA TYR A 286 -4.74 -7.15 31.31
C TYR A 286 -5.71 -5.98 31.44
N PHE A 287 -5.68 -5.05 30.49
CA PHE A 287 -6.61 -3.92 30.49
C PHE A 287 -8.02 -4.35 30.12
N PHE A 288 -8.12 -5.58 29.62
CA PHE A 288 -9.34 -6.13 29.16
C PHE A 288 -9.51 -7.59 29.66
N PRO A 289 -9.50 -7.89 30.92
CA PRO A 289 -9.73 -9.24 31.45
C PRO A 289 -11.22 -9.56 31.37
N GLY A 290 -11.68 -10.42 30.48
CA GLY A 290 -12.98 -11.14 30.57
C GLY A 290 -14.26 -10.38 30.93
N GLY A 291 -14.15 -9.10 31.24
CA GLY A 291 -15.22 -8.19 31.69
C GLY A 291 -15.64 -7.14 30.66
N TYR A 292 -15.28 -7.36 29.39
CA TYR A 292 -15.66 -6.46 28.30
C TYR A 292 -17.15 -6.45 28.04
N SER A 293 -17.58 -5.31 27.52
CA SER A 293 -18.73 -5.34 26.62
C SER A 293 -18.42 -6.43 25.56
N SER A 294 -19.38 -7.29 25.32
CA SER A 294 -19.34 -8.38 24.32
C SER A 294 -18.70 -7.95 22.99
N ASP A 295 -18.79 -6.66 22.68
CA ASP A 295 -18.28 -6.07 21.43
C ASP A 295 -16.77 -6.03 21.35
N VAL A 296 -16.04 -5.49 22.35
CA VAL A 296 -14.56 -5.43 22.32
C VAL A 296 -13.96 -6.82 22.25
N GLN A 297 -14.50 -7.76 23.03
CA GLN A 297 -14.07 -9.15 23.00
C GLN A 297 -14.23 -9.77 21.60
N ASN A 298 -15.33 -9.50 20.92
CA ASN A 298 -15.58 -9.98 19.56
C ASN A 298 -14.57 -9.43 18.54
N TYR A 299 -14.19 -8.13 18.63
CA TYR A 299 -13.17 -7.56 17.74
C TYR A 299 -11.78 -8.16 17.98
N LEU A 300 -11.40 -8.39 19.24
CA LEU A 300 -10.11 -8.98 19.59
C LEU A 300 -10.05 -10.46 19.20
N ALA A 301 -11.09 -11.24 19.50
CA ALA A 301 -11.19 -12.64 19.11
C ALA A 301 -11.13 -12.78 17.58
N ARG A 302 -11.83 -11.91 16.85
CA ARG A 302 -11.75 -11.84 15.39
C ARG A 302 -10.35 -11.50 14.90
N GLY A 303 -9.65 -10.58 15.56
CA GLY A 303 -8.25 -10.25 15.25
C GLY A 303 -7.33 -11.46 15.41
N ALA A 304 -7.49 -12.20 16.51
CA ALA A 304 -6.69 -13.37 16.83
C ALA A 304 -6.94 -14.54 15.85
N SER A 305 -8.18 -14.75 15.39
CA SER A 305 -8.54 -15.83 14.48
C SER A 305 -7.87 -15.74 13.10
N VAL A 306 -7.23 -14.61 12.75
CA VAL A 306 -6.52 -14.49 11.46
C VAL A 306 -5.37 -15.50 11.34
N TYR A 307 -4.75 -15.85 12.43
CA TYR A 307 -3.59 -16.75 12.43
C TYR A 307 -4.00 -18.23 12.29
N SER A 308 -5.14 -18.63 12.87
CA SER A 308 -5.67 -19.99 12.73
C SER A 308 -6.22 -20.25 11.34
N ASP A 309 -6.88 -19.24 10.73
CA ASP A 309 -7.58 -19.38 9.45
C ASP A 309 -6.70 -19.05 8.23
N ALA A 310 -5.42 -18.70 8.42
CA ALA A 310 -4.58 -18.13 7.35
C ALA A 310 -4.41 -19.06 6.14
N SER A 311 -4.18 -20.36 6.36
CA SER A 311 -4.02 -21.38 5.31
C SER A 311 -5.30 -21.57 4.50
N ASP A 312 -6.42 -21.73 5.19
CA ASP A 312 -7.72 -21.96 4.55
C ASP A 312 -8.15 -20.77 3.74
N ARG A 313 -7.92 -19.56 4.28
CA ARG A 313 -8.20 -18.30 3.55
C ARG A 313 -7.32 -18.11 2.32
N PHE A 314 -6.07 -18.52 2.36
CA PHE A 314 -5.21 -18.46 1.18
C PHE A 314 -5.76 -19.36 0.07
N VAL A 315 -6.24 -20.56 0.40
CA VAL A 315 -6.86 -21.47 -0.57
C VAL A 315 -8.19 -20.91 -1.06
N GLU A 316 -9.09 -20.51 -0.13
CA GLU A 316 -10.46 -20.06 -0.44
C GLU A 316 -10.50 -18.73 -1.20
N LEU A 317 -9.67 -17.76 -0.80
CA LEU A 317 -9.68 -16.42 -1.37
C LEU A 317 -8.57 -16.18 -2.40
N GLY A 318 -7.48 -16.94 -2.34
CA GLY A 318 -6.36 -16.81 -3.28
C GLY A 318 -6.47 -17.74 -4.48
N LEU A 319 -6.65 -19.04 -4.25
CA LEU A 319 -6.56 -20.06 -5.32
C LEU A 319 -7.92 -20.42 -5.94
N LYS A 320 -8.94 -20.71 -5.14
CA LYS A 320 -10.27 -21.08 -5.66
C LYS A 320 -10.89 -20.03 -6.59
N PRO A 321 -10.72 -18.71 -6.37
CA PRO A 321 -11.21 -17.68 -7.30
C PRO A 321 -10.63 -17.79 -8.71
N ILE A 322 -9.44 -18.36 -8.89
CA ILE A 322 -8.85 -18.61 -10.22
C ILE A 322 -9.70 -19.64 -10.99
N GLN A 323 -10.02 -20.76 -10.33
CA GLN A 323 -10.83 -21.81 -10.94
C GLN A 323 -12.26 -21.32 -11.24
N TRP A 324 -12.84 -20.57 -10.30
CA TRP A 324 -14.15 -19.96 -10.49
C TRP A 324 -14.14 -18.96 -11.67
N ALA A 325 -13.12 -18.09 -11.75
CA ALA A 325 -13.00 -17.13 -12.86
C ALA A 325 -12.85 -17.85 -14.20
N TYR A 326 -12.02 -18.92 -14.26
CA TYR A 326 -11.84 -19.73 -15.44
C TYR A 326 -13.17 -20.32 -15.96
N SER A 327 -14.00 -20.84 -15.06
CA SER A 327 -15.29 -21.43 -15.42
C SER A 327 -16.31 -20.38 -15.94
N ARG A 328 -16.14 -19.10 -15.58
CA ARG A 328 -17.04 -17.99 -15.96
C ARG A 328 -16.62 -17.23 -17.21
N VAL A 329 -15.35 -16.91 -17.34
CA VAL A 329 -14.83 -16.05 -18.42
C VAL A 329 -13.88 -16.76 -19.36
N GLY A 330 -13.50 -18.02 -19.07
CA GLY A 330 -12.60 -18.83 -19.91
C GLY A 330 -11.13 -18.41 -19.79
N LEU A 331 -10.31 -18.88 -20.75
CA LEU A 331 -8.86 -18.73 -20.75
C LEU A 331 -8.40 -17.27 -20.91
N PHE A 332 -9.11 -16.50 -21.71
CA PHE A 332 -8.70 -15.13 -22.09
C PHE A 332 -9.26 -14.04 -21.19
N GLY A 333 -10.08 -14.40 -20.20
CA GLY A 333 -10.70 -13.41 -19.32
C GLY A 333 -11.88 -12.69 -19.97
N GLY A 334 -12.44 -11.72 -19.24
CA GLY A 334 -13.64 -10.98 -19.67
C GLY A 334 -13.37 -9.53 -20.10
N GLY A 335 -12.12 -9.08 -20.03
CA GLY A 335 -11.72 -7.71 -20.35
C GLY A 335 -11.53 -6.83 -19.12
N LEU A 336 -10.76 -5.76 -19.28
CA LEU A 336 -10.38 -4.84 -18.20
C LEU A 336 -11.61 -4.20 -17.51
N GLY A 337 -11.51 -4.06 -16.21
CA GLY A 337 -12.43 -3.31 -15.37
C GLY A 337 -13.67 -4.07 -14.91
N ILE A 338 -13.97 -5.25 -15.45
CA ILE A 338 -15.17 -6.03 -15.04
C ILE A 338 -15.08 -6.57 -13.61
N GLY A 339 -13.88 -6.81 -13.10
CA GLY A 339 -13.61 -7.19 -11.71
C GLY A 339 -13.50 -5.99 -10.77
N SER A 340 -13.73 -4.76 -11.23
CA SER A 340 -13.68 -3.56 -10.42
C SER A 340 -15.02 -3.30 -9.71
N GLN A 341 -14.96 -2.65 -8.52
CA GLN A 341 -16.17 -2.19 -7.85
C GLN A 341 -16.99 -1.22 -8.70
N GLY A 342 -16.35 -0.48 -9.61
CA GLY A 342 -17.02 0.41 -10.56
C GLY A 342 -17.91 -0.31 -11.58
N ALA A 343 -17.62 -1.57 -11.91
CA ALA A 343 -18.41 -2.35 -12.84
C ALA A 343 -19.87 -2.56 -12.36
N HIS A 344 -20.09 -2.60 -11.05
CA HIS A 344 -21.43 -2.70 -10.47
C HIS A 344 -22.31 -1.49 -10.79
N LEU A 345 -21.71 -0.30 -10.95
CA LEU A 345 -22.45 0.92 -11.29
C LEU A 345 -23.00 0.91 -12.73
N PHE A 346 -22.41 0.10 -13.61
CA PHE A 346 -22.75 0.02 -15.02
C PHE A 346 -23.54 -1.24 -15.40
N GLN A 347 -24.15 -1.95 -14.41
CA GLN A 347 -24.95 -3.16 -14.60
C GLN A 347 -24.26 -4.33 -15.33
N VAL A 348 -22.94 -4.27 -15.54
CA VAL A 348 -22.13 -5.35 -16.13
C VAL A 348 -21.83 -6.45 -15.09
N SER A 349 -22.41 -6.31 -13.92
CA SER A 349 -22.08 -7.07 -12.71
C SER A 349 -22.57 -8.53 -12.69
N SER A 350 -23.37 -8.99 -13.64
CA SER A 350 -23.89 -10.36 -13.63
C SER A 350 -22.78 -11.44 -13.75
N ILE A 351 -21.63 -11.09 -14.35
CA ILE A 351 -20.46 -11.96 -14.43
C ILE A 351 -19.55 -11.73 -13.21
N ALA A 352 -19.48 -10.51 -12.72
CA ALA A 352 -18.71 -10.14 -11.53
C ALA A 352 -19.42 -10.46 -10.21
N GLY A 353 -20.66 -10.91 -10.25
CA GLY A 353 -21.52 -11.16 -9.08
C GLY A 353 -21.12 -12.33 -8.18
N GLY A 354 -20.01 -12.97 -8.44
CA GLY A 354 -19.34 -13.86 -7.51
C GLY A 354 -17.99 -13.26 -7.18
N SER A 355 -17.78 -12.87 -5.96
CA SER A 355 -16.63 -12.15 -5.49
C SER A 355 -15.31 -12.86 -5.76
N SER A 356 -14.51 -12.33 -6.65
CA SER A 356 -13.08 -12.51 -6.49
C SER A 356 -12.62 -11.54 -5.39
N GLU A 357 -12.80 -11.91 -4.12
CA GLU A 357 -12.16 -11.15 -3.04
C GLU A 357 -10.63 -11.17 -3.20
N GLY A 358 -10.08 -12.23 -3.80
CA GLY A 358 -8.66 -12.40 -4.05
C GLY A 358 -8.18 -11.73 -5.34
N GLY A 359 -6.95 -11.20 -5.29
CA GLY A 359 -6.34 -10.51 -6.43
C GLY A 359 -6.05 -11.40 -7.62
N LEU A 360 -5.66 -12.65 -7.39
CA LEU A 360 -5.40 -13.60 -8.47
C LEU A 360 -6.69 -13.94 -9.23
N GLY A 361 -7.82 -14.06 -8.51
CA GLY A 361 -9.12 -14.22 -9.13
C GLY A 361 -9.55 -13.00 -9.96
N LYS A 362 -9.31 -11.77 -9.45
CA LYS A 362 -9.55 -10.53 -10.21
C LYS A 362 -8.73 -10.49 -11.49
N VAL A 363 -7.44 -10.81 -11.40
CA VAL A 363 -6.54 -10.86 -12.57
C VAL A 363 -7.04 -11.89 -13.58
N MET A 364 -7.46 -13.06 -13.12
CA MET A 364 -7.99 -14.10 -14.00
C MET A 364 -9.30 -13.68 -14.67
N VAL A 365 -10.19 -12.98 -13.94
CA VAL A 365 -11.45 -12.44 -14.49
C VAL A 365 -11.17 -11.39 -15.57
N GLU A 366 -10.24 -10.47 -15.31
CA GLU A 366 -9.99 -9.32 -16.21
C GLU A 366 -9.02 -9.64 -17.34
N LEU A 367 -7.93 -10.36 -17.07
CA LEU A 367 -6.80 -10.54 -17.98
C LEU A 367 -6.64 -12.00 -18.46
N GLY A 368 -7.35 -12.95 -17.85
CA GLY A 368 -7.23 -14.36 -18.15
C GLY A 368 -5.89 -14.97 -17.77
N LEU A 369 -5.60 -16.17 -18.29
CA LEU A 369 -4.30 -16.84 -18.08
C LEU A 369 -3.11 -16.04 -18.60
N PRO A 370 -3.18 -15.38 -19.78
CA PRO A 370 -2.07 -14.52 -20.24
C PRO A 370 -1.72 -13.43 -19.22
N GLY A 371 -2.73 -12.80 -18.62
CA GLY A 371 -2.53 -11.78 -17.58
C GLY A 371 -1.97 -12.35 -16.28
N LEU A 372 -2.47 -13.50 -15.85
CA LEU A 372 -1.96 -14.18 -14.66
C LEU A 372 -0.48 -14.54 -14.83
N PHE A 373 -0.11 -15.11 -15.98
CA PHE A 373 1.28 -15.41 -16.33
C PHE A 373 2.13 -14.13 -16.36
N ALA A 374 1.64 -13.06 -16.99
CA ALA A 374 2.36 -11.79 -17.08
C ALA A 374 2.65 -11.19 -15.70
N ILE A 375 1.65 -11.19 -14.80
CA ILE A 375 1.81 -10.68 -13.43
C ILE A 375 2.79 -11.54 -12.64
N VAL A 376 2.68 -12.86 -12.68
CA VAL A 376 3.61 -13.76 -11.97
C VAL A 376 5.05 -13.57 -12.47
N TRP A 377 5.24 -13.46 -13.79
CA TRP A 377 6.56 -13.21 -14.38
C TRP A 377 7.11 -11.84 -13.97
N LEU A 378 6.28 -10.80 -14.00
CA LEU A 378 6.66 -9.45 -13.55
C LEU A 378 7.03 -9.42 -12.06
N MET A 379 6.24 -10.08 -11.22
CA MET A 379 6.50 -10.20 -9.79
C MET A 379 7.82 -10.93 -9.51
N TYR A 380 8.09 -12.01 -10.23
CA TYR A 380 9.38 -12.71 -10.15
C TYR A 380 10.55 -11.79 -10.51
N ALA A 381 10.43 -11.03 -11.62
CA ALA A 381 11.46 -10.10 -12.05
C ALA A 381 11.69 -8.97 -11.03
N ILE A 382 10.63 -8.39 -10.49
CA ILE A 382 10.69 -7.35 -9.44
C ILE A 382 11.32 -7.93 -8.17
N SER A 383 10.93 -9.13 -7.73
CA SER A 383 11.50 -9.77 -6.54
C SER A 383 12.99 -10.02 -6.70
N LYS A 384 13.42 -10.50 -7.88
CA LYS A 384 14.85 -10.70 -8.20
C LYS A 384 15.62 -9.37 -8.15
N TYR A 385 15.02 -8.29 -8.66
CA TYR A 385 15.60 -6.95 -8.57
C TYR A 385 15.73 -6.47 -7.11
N ILE A 386 14.66 -6.59 -6.33
CA ILE A 386 14.67 -6.22 -4.90
C ILE A 386 15.76 -6.98 -4.15
N LEU A 387 15.91 -8.28 -4.38
CA LEU A 387 16.99 -9.08 -3.78
C LEU A 387 18.37 -8.58 -4.17
N SER A 388 18.56 -8.14 -5.41
CA SER A 388 19.83 -7.53 -5.86
C SER A 388 20.09 -6.21 -5.15
N CYS A 389 19.07 -5.37 -4.95
CA CYS A 389 19.18 -4.12 -4.18
C CYS A 389 19.55 -4.38 -2.72
N ILE A 390 18.94 -5.41 -2.09
CA ILE A 390 19.23 -5.79 -0.71
C ILE A 390 20.70 -6.29 -0.60
N LYS A 391 21.15 -7.15 -1.52
CA LYS A 391 22.54 -7.61 -1.56
C LYS A 391 23.53 -6.46 -1.72
N LEU A 392 23.22 -5.50 -2.59
CA LEU A 392 24.04 -4.30 -2.77
C LEU A 392 24.09 -3.46 -1.49
N ALA A 393 22.96 -3.24 -0.83
CA ALA A 393 22.85 -2.47 0.40
C ALA A 393 23.46 -3.19 1.62
N SER A 394 23.65 -4.51 1.56
CA SER A 394 24.26 -5.29 2.66
C SER A 394 25.78 -5.16 2.75
N GLN A 395 26.41 -4.45 1.83
CA GLN A 395 27.85 -4.22 1.82
C GLN A 395 28.32 -3.48 3.10
N PRO A 396 29.50 -3.79 3.65
CA PRO A 396 29.94 -3.25 4.94
C PRO A 396 30.09 -1.72 4.97
N PHE A 397 30.28 -1.09 3.83
CA PHE A 397 30.48 0.37 3.70
C PHE A 397 29.16 1.17 3.60
N VAL A 398 28.02 0.49 3.49
CA VAL A 398 26.70 1.13 3.38
C VAL A 398 26.16 1.41 4.77
N SER A 399 25.61 2.61 4.97
CA SER A 399 25.04 3.02 6.26
C SER A 399 23.89 2.12 6.69
N SER A 400 23.79 1.86 7.99
CA SER A 400 22.68 1.06 8.56
C SER A 400 21.32 1.66 8.27
N ALA A 401 21.23 3.00 8.18
CA ALA A 401 20.02 3.71 7.87
C ALA A 401 19.54 3.46 6.41
N LEU A 402 20.46 3.44 5.46
CA LEU A 402 20.13 3.16 4.06
C LEU A 402 19.72 1.69 3.87
N MET A 403 20.46 0.77 4.53
CA MET A 403 20.07 -0.64 4.55
C MET A 403 18.68 -0.86 5.18
N ALA A 404 18.37 -0.16 6.28
CA ALA A 404 17.07 -0.20 6.92
C ALA A 404 15.95 0.26 5.98
N ALA A 405 16.18 1.32 5.20
CA ALA A 405 15.22 1.80 4.22
C ALA A 405 14.99 0.76 3.11
N VAL A 406 16.04 0.18 2.55
CA VAL A 406 15.94 -0.84 1.49
C VAL A 406 15.17 -2.05 1.99
N LEU A 407 15.53 -2.61 3.15
CA LEU A 407 14.85 -3.76 3.73
C LEU A 407 13.39 -3.43 4.09
N GLY A 408 13.14 -2.25 4.67
CA GLY A 408 11.80 -1.86 5.09
C GLY A 408 10.84 -1.72 3.92
N PHE A 409 11.24 -1.05 2.85
CA PHE A 409 10.39 -0.93 1.66
C PHE A 409 10.27 -2.25 0.90
N ALA A 410 11.31 -3.06 0.84
CA ALA A 410 11.25 -4.40 0.26
C ALA A 410 10.24 -5.29 1.00
N ALA A 411 10.31 -5.33 2.34
CA ALA A 411 9.35 -6.05 3.17
C ALA A 411 7.92 -5.50 2.99
N PHE A 412 7.76 -4.17 2.94
CA PHE A 412 6.46 -3.53 2.72
C PHE A 412 5.83 -3.93 1.37
N LEU A 413 6.59 -3.94 0.30
CA LEU A 413 6.10 -4.37 -1.01
C LEU A 413 5.75 -5.86 -1.03
N LEU A 414 6.59 -6.71 -0.41
CA LEU A 414 6.34 -8.14 -0.33
C LEU A 414 5.04 -8.44 0.41
N VAL A 415 4.80 -7.82 1.57
CA VAL A 415 3.57 -8.10 2.34
C VAL A 415 2.31 -7.55 1.65
N ASN A 416 2.40 -6.43 0.94
CA ASN A 416 1.29 -5.94 0.12
C ASN A 416 0.99 -6.88 -1.04
N LEU A 417 2.01 -7.47 -1.66
CA LEU A 417 1.85 -8.50 -2.67
C LEU A 417 1.13 -9.75 -2.12
N LEU A 418 1.54 -10.23 -0.96
CA LEU A 418 0.87 -11.34 -0.28
C LEU A 418 -0.57 -10.99 0.09
N THR A 419 -0.80 -9.77 0.61
CA THR A 419 -2.15 -9.30 0.95
C THR A 419 -3.04 -9.17 -0.30
N PHE A 420 -2.49 -8.73 -1.42
CA PHE A 420 -3.22 -8.66 -2.70
C PHE A 420 -3.81 -10.03 -3.09
N THR A 421 -3.11 -11.13 -2.85
CA THR A 421 -3.61 -12.47 -3.21
C THR A 421 -4.95 -12.79 -2.54
N VAL A 422 -5.21 -12.29 -1.32
CA VAL A 422 -6.40 -12.58 -0.50
C VAL A 422 -7.35 -11.40 -0.30
N ALA A 423 -6.99 -10.19 -0.75
CA ALA A 423 -7.75 -8.96 -0.51
C ALA A 423 -7.61 -7.96 -1.65
N SER A 424 -8.16 -8.26 -2.84
CA SER A 424 -8.03 -7.40 -4.02
C SER A 424 -8.78 -6.08 -3.94
N GLN A 425 -9.85 -6.01 -3.14
CA GLN A 425 -10.75 -4.86 -3.09
C GLN A 425 -10.04 -3.57 -2.68
N ILE A 426 -9.06 -3.67 -1.77
CA ILE A 426 -8.26 -2.55 -1.30
C ILE A 426 -7.42 -1.95 -2.43
N TYR A 427 -6.87 -2.81 -3.28
CA TYR A 427 -6.03 -2.43 -4.41
C TYR A 427 -6.82 -1.95 -5.65
N GLY A 428 -8.12 -1.72 -5.49
CA GLY A 428 -8.95 -0.93 -6.40
C GLY A 428 -8.96 0.57 -6.09
N ASP A 429 -8.39 0.96 -4.94
CA ASP A 429 -8.31 2.35 -4.51
C ASP A 429 -7.14 3.09 -5.19
N MET A 430 -7.43 4.22 -5.86
CA MET A 430 -6.44 5.00 -6.58
C MET A 430 -5.33 5.54 -5.67
N PHE A 431 -5.69 6.00 -4.47
CA PHE A 431 -4.71 6.55 -3.54
C PHE A 431 -3.74 5.48 -3.04
N ILE A 432 -4.26 4.29 -2.70
CA ILE A 432 -3.44 3.13 -2.30
C ILE A 432 -2.50 2.72 -3.42
N LEU A 433 -2.97 2.66 -4.67
CA LEU A 433 -2.14 2.32 -5.83
C LEU A 433 -1.02 3.35 -6.06
N ILE A 434 -1.32 4.64 -5.88
CA ILE A 434 -0.30 5.70 -5.96
C ILE A 434 0.76 5.50 -4.87
N ILE A 435 0.36 5.26 -3.61
CA ILE A 435 1.32 5.03 -2.51
C ILE A 435 2.21 3.82 -2.78
N LEU A 436 1.64 2.71 -3.22
CA LEU A 436 2.41 1.49 -3.56
C LEU A 436 3.40 1.75 -4.70
N GLY A 437 2.98 2.47 -5.72
CA GLY A 437 3.85 2.86 -6.82
C GLY A 437 4.97 3.81 -6.38
N LEU A 438 4.67 4.82 -5.55
CA LEU A 438 5.68 5.72 -5.00
C LEU A 438 6.74 4.97 -4.18
N VAL A 439 6.30 4.07 -3.27
CA VAL A 439 7.21 3.25 -2.47
C VAL A 439 8.03 2.31 -3.35
N SER A 440 7.43 1.73 -4.38
CA SER A 440 8.18 0.94 -5.39
C SER A 440 9.24 1.81 -6.08
N GLY A 441 8.89 3.04 -6.46
CA GLY A 441 9.82 4.00 -7.05
C GLY A 441 10.98 4.34 -6.11
N PHE A 442 10.72 4.45 -4.80
CA PHE A 442 11.80 4.62 -3.82
C PHE A 442 12.75 3.43 -3.81
N VAL A 443 12.24 2.19 -3.85
CA VAL A 443 13.08 0.98 -3.94
C VAL A 443 13.94 1.00 -5.19
N PHE A 444 13.44 1.49 -6.31
CA PHE A 444 14.21 1.62 -7.55
C PHE A 444 15.27 2.74 -7.47
N ALA A 445 15.07 3.79 -6.66
CA ALA A 445 16.01 4.89 -6.50
C ALA A 445 17.13 4.60 -5.48
N LEU A 446 16.84 3.82 -4.43
CA LEU A 446 17.77 3.56 -3.33
C LEU A 446 19.13 2.97 -3.76
N PRO A 447 19.23 2.06 -4.76
CA PRO A 447 20.55 1.58 -5.24
C PRO A 447 21.47 2.69 -5.72
N ASN A 448 20.96 3.79 -6.28
CA ASN A 448 21.78 4.94 -6.66
C ASN A 448 22.44 5.57 -5.43
N LEU A 449 21.69 5.69 -4.33
CA LEU A 449 22.24 6.22 -3.07
C LEU A 449 23.29 5.29 -2.49
N VAL A 450 23.08 3.97 -2.57
CA VAL A 450 24.04 2.95 -2.13
C VAL A 450 25.34 3.06 -2.92
N VAL A 451 25.26 3.14 -4.25
CA VAL A 451 26.45 3.30 -5.11
C VAL A 451 27.19 4.60 -4.80
N ASN A 452 26.48 5.69 -4.53
CA ASN A 452 27.10 6.96 -4.16
C ASN A 452 27.82 6.88 -2.80
N GLU A 453 27.26 6.22 -1.79
CA GLU A 453 27.96 5.99 -0.50
C GLU A 453 29.22 5.14 -0.69
N ILE A 454 29.18 4.08 -1.50
CA ILE A 454 30.34 3.22 -1.79
C ILE A 454 31.45 4.03 -2.48
N LYS A 455 31.11 4.84 -3.49
CA LYS A 455 32.07 5.69 -4.20
C LYS A 455 32.73 6.72 -3.26
N GLN A 456 31.97 7.38 -2.41
CA GLN A 456 32.51 8.33 -1.44
C GLN A 456 33.48 7.66 -0.48
N HIS A 457 33.16 6.44 -0.02
CA HIS A 457 34.04 5.70 0.86
C HIS A 457 35.38 5.29 0.17
N SER A 458 35.31 4.85 -1.10
CA SER A 458 36.52 4.48 -1.87
C SER A 458 37.44 5.69 -2.12
N LEU A 459 36.90 6.86 -2.42
CA LEU A 459 37.67 8.10 -2.58
C LEU A 459 38.33 8.52 -1.29
N ALA A 460 37.64 8.48 -0.16
CA ALA A 460 38.23 8.79 1.15
C ALA A 460 39.31 7.81 1.60
N GLN A 461 39.31 6.57 1.12
CA GLN A 461 40.41 5.61 1.35
C GLN A 461 41.63 5.93 0.49
N HIS A 462 41.45 6.31 -0.78
CA HIS A 462 42.59 6.72 -1.64
C HIS A 462 43.31 7.93 -1.10
N GLU A 463 42.55 8.97 -0.68
CA GLU A 463 43.15 10.18 -0.07
C GLU A 463 43.97 9.87 1.20
N ARG A 464 43.59 8.81 1.96
CA ARG A 464 44.34 8.40 3.17
C ARG A 464 45.56 7.52 2.88
N SER A 465 45.62 6.89 1.70
CA SER A 465 46.79 6.07 1.29
C SER A 465 47.90 6.92 0.67
N ASP A 466 47.62 8.14 0.27
CA ASP A 466 48.55 9.08 -0.34
C ASP A 466 49.24 9.99 0.69
N PHE A 467 48.92 9.82 1.98
CA PHE A 467 49.60 10.39 3.14
C PHE A 467 50.30 9.32 3.97
#